data_ed89bb33fd358e2e18bfc7c01719656e
#
_entry.id   ed89bb33fd358e2e18bfc7c01719656e
#
_cell.length_a   1.000
_cell.length_b   1.000
_cell.length_c   1.000
_cell.angle_alpha   90.00
_cell.angle_beta   90.00
_cell.angle_gamma   90.00
#
_symmetry.space_group_name_H-M   'P 1'
#
loop_
_entity.id
_entity.type
_entity.pdbx_description
1 polymer ?
#
loop_
_entity_poly.entity_id
_entity_poly.type
_entity_poly.pdbx_seq_one_letter_code
_entity_poly.pdbx_strand_id
1 'polypeptide(L)'
;MGIDIKKYLTRFLPKKKEAPKQPPTPPKAPPIVERPAVSTPPKSAEENHSRRTEDMSAESELARFLDENFYDHFPNADAFDSIERIYNKNLQLSGIDVVFNAKDGRTFRIDEKAQLYYLNKDLPTFAFEVEFLRHGIPTTGWLCNKDLETDLYLLIWPFATKDSPKGIKTDDFTKADCMLVSKAAVLHLLEAHGLTVERLLQDAKQIRKEGKIYKIPIPGVSGIYYFASDPHQYEEAPINVVISKRLLMHIKQRRYIVTPEKVEME
;
A
#
# COMPACT_ATOMS: atom_id res chain seq x y z
N MET A 1 1.79 -21.50 26.96
CA MET A 1 2.56 -20.28 27.27
C MET A 1 1.83 -19.14 26.61
N GLY A 2 1.09 -18.32 27.39
CA GLY A 2 0.33 -17.20 26.84
C GLY A 2 1.26 -16.07 26.40
N ILE A 3 1.21 -15.71 25.12
CA ILE A 3 1.96 -14.57 24.57
C ILE A 3 1.22 -13.31 25.01
N ASP A 4 1.85 -12.52 25.88
CA ASP A 4 1.31 -11.24 26.38
C ASP A 4 1.31 -10.20 25.23
N ILE A 5 0.17 -10.11 24.53
CA ILE A 5 -0.05 -9.17 23.40
C ILE A 5 0.11 -7.71 23.86
N LYS A 6 -0.09 -7.40 25.17
CA LYS A 6 0.15 -6.06 25.72
C LYS A 6 1.61 -5.63 25.58
N LYS A 7 2.56 -6.56 25.66
CA LYS A 7 4.00 -6.27 25.56
C LYS A 7 4.42 -5.83 24.15
N TYR A 8 3.62 -6.08 23.12
CA TYR A 8 3.89 -5.69 21.73
C TYR A 8 3.30 -4.32 21.35
N LEU A 9 2.23 -3.88 22.05
CA LEU A 9 1.60 -2.58 21.78
C LEU A 9 2.22 -1.42 22.60
N THR A 10 2.88 -1.69 23.72
CA THR A 10 3.52 -0.67 24.58
C THR A 10 4.89 -0.19 24.06
N ARG A 11 5.40 -0.71 22.94
CA ARG A 11 6.69 -0.32 22.37
C ARG A 11 6.70 1.06 21.70
N PHE A 12 5.56 1.75 21.64
CA PHE A 12 5.38 3.03 20.95
C PHE A 12 5.08 4.23 21.85
N LEU A 13 5.47 4.17 23.15
CA LEU A 13 5.48 5.39 23.97
C LEU A 13 6.87 6.05 23.87
N PRO A 14 6.95 7.37 23.64
CA PRO A 14 8.21 8.05 23.40
C PRO A 14 9.07 8.11 24.67
N LYS A 15 10.27 7.53 24.63
CA LYS A 15 11.32 7.81 25.62
C LYS A 15 11.90 9.20 25.39
N LYS A 16 12.14 9.94 26.48
CA LYS A 16 12.72 11.28 26.52
C LYS A 16 13.97 11.41 25.64
N LYS A 17 14.04 12.53 24.92
CA LYS A 17 15.11 12.92 23.98
C LYS A 17 16.45 13.15 24.68
N GLU A 18 17.50 12.50 24.20
CA GLU A 18 18.88 13.00 24.27
C GLU A 18 19.20 13.75 22.97
N ALA A 19 20.01 14.83 23.09
CA ALA A 19 20.30 15.76 22.01
C ALA A 19 21.14 15.13 20.88
N PRO A 20 20.99 15.53 19.62
CA PRO A 20 21.61 14.89 18.47
C PRO A 20 23.08 15.31 18.27
N LYS A 21 23.93 14.32 18.02
CA LYS A 21 25.27 14.51 17.42
C LYS A 21 25.13 14.72 15.92
N GLN A 22 25.91 15.65 15.38
CA GLN A 22 25.90 16.03 13.96
C GLN A 22 26.20 14.84 13.02
N PRO A 23 25.51 14.74 11.87
CA PRO A 23 25.77 13.68 10.89
C PRO A 23 26.96 14.00 9.96
N PRO A 24 27.64 12.95 9.43
CA PRO A 24 28.69 13.11 8.46
C PRO A 24 28.14 13.46 7.06
N THR A 25 28.93 14.18 6.28
CA THR A 25 28.65 14.70 4.95
C THR A 25 28.34 13.56 3.95
N PRO A 26 27.31 13.67 3.10
CA PRO A 26 26.95 12.62 2.15
C PRO A 26 27.88 12.59 0.92
N PRO A 27 28.12 11.40 0.32
CA PRO A 27 28.86 11.26 -0.94
C PRO A 27 28.05 11.76 -2.13
N LYS A 28 28.76 12.30 -3.13
CA LYS A 28 28.20 12.83 -4.38
C LYS A 28 27.40 11.76 -5.14
N ALA A 29 26.22 12.16 -5.61
CA ALA A 29 25.34 11.35 -6.43
C ALA A 29 25.92 11.11 -7.86
N PRO A 30 25.70 9.93 -8.46
CA PRO A 30 26.07 9.67 -9.86
C PRO A 30 25.13 10.42 -10.82
N PRO A 31 25.58 10.69 -12.07
CA PRO A 31 24.84 11.47 -13.05
C PRO A 31 23.54 10.77 -13.49
N ILE A 32 22.50 11.60 -13.65
CA ILE A 32 21.17 11.16 -14.11
C ILE A 32 21.26 10.87 -15.61
N VAL A 33 21.00 9.63 -16.00
CA VAL A 33 20.83 9.25 -17.41
C VAL A 33 19.37 9.49 -17.78
N GLU A 34 19.12 10.52 -18.58
CA GLU A 34 17.80 10.77 -19.20
C GLU A 34 17.47 9.66 -20.20
N ARG A 35 16.37 8.94 -19.95
CA ARG A 35 15.77 8.05 -20.97
C ARG A 35 14.86 8.86 -21.87
N PRO A 36 14.88 8.65 -23.19
CA PRO A 36 14.01 9.37 -24.12
C PRO A 36 12.52 9.03 -23.84
N ALA A 37 11.69 10.05 -23.87
CA ALA A 37 10.25 9.95 -23.73
C ALA A 37 9.65 9.12 -24.88
N VAL A 38 9.09 7.97 -24.57
CA VAL A 38 8.25 7.20 -25.50
C VAL A 38 6.86 7.83 -25.47
N SER A 39 6.52 8.55 -26.53
CA SER A 39 5.18 9.09 -26.76
C SER A 39 4.24 7.94 -27.16
N THR A 40 3.42 7.46 -26.21
CA THR A 40 2.28 6.59 -26.51
C THR A 40 1.05 7.45 -26.81
N PRO A 41 0.23 7.13 -27.83
CA PRO A 41 -1.00 7.88 -28.14
C PRO A 41 -2.02 7.73 -27.01
N PRO A 42 -2.95 8.70 -26.85
CA PRO A 42 -3.99 8.62 -25.80
C PRO A 42 -4.91 7.42 -26.07
N LYS A 43 -5.20 6.66 -25.01
CA LYS A 43 -6.03 5.47 -25.06
C LYS A 43 -7.50 5.81 -25.11
N SER A 44 -8.29 5.02 -25.85
CA SER A 44 -9.73 5.19 -25.98
C SER A 44 -10.50 4.84 -24.68
N ALA A 45 -11.73 5.37 -24.51
CA ALA A 45 -12.59 5.05 -23.35
C ALA A 45 -12.87 3.54 -23.21
N GLU A 46 -12.89 2.80 -24.32
CA GLU A 46 -13.05 1.34 -24.35
C GLU A 46 -11.85 0.60 -23.76
N GLU A 47 -10.62 1.09 -23.99
CA GLU A 47 -9.40 0.53 -23.37
C GLU A 47 -9.36 0.74 -21.86
N ASN A 48 -9.87 1.87 -21.36
CA ASN A 48 -9.94 2.17 -19.93
C ASN A 48 -10.99 1.30 -19.22
N HIS A 49 -12.14 1.05 -19.85
CA HIS A 49 -13.17 0.15 -19.29
C HIS A 49 -12.68 -1.30 -19.25
N SER A 50 -12.00 -1.77 -20.29
CA SER A 50 -11.37 -3.10 -20.33
C SER A 50 -10.35 -3.29 -19.22
N ARG A 51 -9.51 -2.29 -18.94
CA ARG A 51 -8.50 -2.36 -17.85
C ARG A 51 -9.12 -2.49 -16.48
N ARG A 52 -10.13 -1.69 -16.15
CA ARG A 52 -10.81 -1.76 -14.85
C ARG A 52 -11.42 -3.14 -14.59
N THR A 53 -12.01 -3.75 -15.61
CA THR A 53 -12.57 -5.10 -15.52
C THR A 53 -11.46 -6.15 -15.35
N GLU A 54 -10.34 -6.00 -16.05
CA GLU A 54 -9.16 -6.85 -15.91
C GLU A 54 -8.52 -6.72 -14.51
N ASP A 55 -8.44 -5.50 -13.97
CA ASP A 55 -7.92 -5.24 -12.64
C ASP A 55 -8.78 -5.89 -11.56
N MET A 56 -10.08 -5.71 -11.59
CA MET A 56 -11.02 -6.36 -10.66
C MET A 56 -10.94 -7.89 -10.72
N SER A 57 -10.66 -8.46 -11.91
CA SER A 57 -10.45 -9.90 -12.07
C SER A 57 -9.16 -10.35 -11.40
N ALA A 58 -8.05 -9.64 -11.62
CA ALA A 58 -6.76 -9.98 -11.02
C ALA A 58 -6.75 -9.80 -9.49
N GLU A 59 -7.41 -8.75 -8.97
CA GLU A 59 -7.61 -8.56 -7.54
C GLU A 59 -8.41 -9.71 -6.92
N SER A 60 -9.48 -10.17 -7.59
CA SER A 60 -10.30 -11.30 -7.12
C SER A 60 -9.52 -12.62 -7.10
N GLU A 61 -8.65 -12.85 -8.09
CA GLU A 61 -7.82 -14.06 -8.13
C GLU A 61 -6.72 -14.02 -7.06
N LEU A 62 -6.12 -12.85 -6.80
CA LEU A 62 -5.17 -12.68 -5.69
C LEU A 62 -5.86 -12.86 -4.33
N ALA A 63 -7.07 -12.30 -4.16
CA ALA A 63 -7.85 -12.46 -2.94
C ALA A 63 -8.11 -13.96 -2.65
N ARG A 64 -8.47 -14.74 -3.69
CA ARG A 64 -8.65 -16.20 -3.54
C ARG A 64 -7.34 -16.90 -3.17
N PHE A 65 -6.23 -16.54 -3.81
CA PHE A 65 -4.90 -17.06 -3.42
C PHE A 65 -4.59 -16.78 -1.94
N LEU A 66 -4.90 -15.59 -1.45
CA LEU A 66 -4.70 -15.23 -0.04
C LEU A 66 -5.65 -15.98 0.89
N ASP A 67 -6.91 -16.21 0.48
CA ASP A 67 -7.85 -16.99 1.27
C ASP A 67 -7.33 -18.42 1.47
N GLU A 68 -6.97 -19.09 0.37
CA GLU A 68 -6.54 -20.49 0.34
C GLU A 68 -5.17 -20.72 1.02
N ASN A 69 -4.23 -19.75 0.90
CA ASN A 69 -2.83 -19.97 1.30
C ASN A 69 -2.37 -19.11 2.48
N PHE A 70 -3.13 -18.10 2.87
CA PHE A 70 -2.75 -17.22 3.97
C PHE A 70 -3.78 -17.23 5.10
N TYR A 71 -5.05 -16.92 4.81
CA TYR A 71 -6.05 -16.79 5.88
C TYR A 71 -6.49 -18.12 6.45
N ASP A 72 -6.63 -19.16 5.63
CA ASP A 72 -6.94 -20.52 6.07
C ASP A 72 -5.78 -21.16 6.87
N HIS A 73 -4.56 -20.63 6.69
CA HIS A 73 -3.33 -21.09 7.35
C HIS A 73 -2.68 -19.99 8.19
N PHE A 74 -3.49 -19.02 8.68
CA PHE A 74 -2.95 -17.84 9.34
C PHE A 74 -2.15 -18.20 10.59
N PRO A 75 -0.87 -17.75 10.70
CA PRO A 75 -0.07 -17.99 11.87
C PRO A 75 -0.69 -17.39 13.13
N ASN A 76 -0.86 -18.19 14.19
CA ASN A 76 -1.56 -17.84 15.43
C ASN A 76 -3.08 -17.60 15.25
N ALA A 77 -3.73 -18.30 14.34
CA ALA A 77 -5.20 -18.28 14.21
C ALA A 77 -5.92 -18.51 15.54
N ASP A 78 -5.30 -19.28 16.45
CA ASP A 78 -5.84 -19.52 17.82
C ASP A 78 -6.05 -18.24 18.65
N ALA A 79 -5.47 -17.11 18.28
CA ALA A 79 -5.68 -15.83 18.95
C ALA A 79 -6.98 -15.13 18.51
N PHE A 80 -7.64 -15.65 17.48
CA PHE A 80 -8.83 -15.06 16.86
C PHE A 80 -10.04 -15.98 17.02
N ASP A 81 -11.22 -15.39 17.18
CA ASP A 81 -12.50 -16.10 17.10
C ASP A 81 -12.88 -16.33 15.65
N SER A 82 -12.59 -15.36 14.77
CA SER A 82 -12.79 -15.49 13.33
C SER A 82 -11.83 -14.61 12.54
N ILE A 83 -11.57 -15.04 11.30
CA ILE A 83 -10.92 -14.30 10.22
C ILE A 83 -11.86 -14.40 9.01
N GLU A 84 -12.44 -13.30 8.58
CA GLU A 84 -13.53 -13.31 7.61
C GLU A 84 -13.27 -12.34 6.47
N ARG A 85 -13.29 -12.83 5.23
CA ARG A 85 -13.30 -11.99 4.04
C ARG A 85 -14.67 -11.35 3.87
N ILE A 86 -14.66 -10.07 3.51
CA ILE A 86 -15.86 -9.27 3.33
C ILE A 86 -16.28 -9.26 1.86
N TYR A 87 -17.49 -9.74 1.60
CA TYR A 87 -18.13 -9.70 0.28
C TYR A 87 -19.19 -8.61 0.15
N ASN A 88 -19.51 -7.93 1.26
CA ASN A 88 -20.46 -6.83 1.26
C ASN A 88 -19.83 -5.59 0.63
N LYS A 89 -20.37 -5.14 -0.52
CA LYS A 89 -19.87 -3.99 -1.27
C LYS A 89 -19.80 -2.69 -0.45
N ASN A 90 -20.72 -2.46 0.48
CA ASN A 90 -20.71 -1.25 1.29
C ASN A 90 -19.52 -1.25 2.26
N LEU A 91 -19.19 -2.40 2.85
CA LEU A 91 -18.03 -2.54 3.72
C LEU A 91 -16.72 -2.45 2.92
N GLN A 92 -16.66 -3.06 1.72
CA GLN A 92 -15.52 -2.90 0.82
C GLN A 92 -15.31 -1.43 0.41
N LEU A 93 -16.40 -0.69 0.14
CA LEU A 93 -16.33 0.76 -0.12
C LEU A 93 -15.88 1.57 1.10
N SER A 94 -16.03 1.02 2.31
CA SER A 94 -15.47 1.58 3.55
C SER A 94 -14.00 1.18 3.79
N GLY A 95 -13.36 0.52 2.83
CA GLY A 95 -11.96 0.07 2.91
C GLY A 95 -11.77 -1.13 3.83
N ILE A 96 -12.70 -2.10 3.78
CA ILE A 96 -12.63 -3.33 4.58
C ILE A 96 -12.73 -4.53 3.64
N ASP A 97 -11.63 -5.24 3.48
CA ASP A 97 -11.58 -6.48 2.70
C ASP A 97 -11.63 -7.72 3.59
N VAL A 98 -11.00 -7.65 4.77
CA VAL A 98 -10.96 -8.76 5.73
C VAL A 98 -11.14 -8.22 7.16
N VAL A 99 -11.86 -8.96 7.99
CA VAL A 99 -12.04 -8.66 9.42
C VAL A 99 -11.45 -9.77 10.27
N PHE A 100 -10.64 -9.38 11.24
CA PHE A 100 -10.11 -10.27 12.28
C PHE A 100 -10.79 -9.95 13.60
N ASN A 101 -11.52 -10.91 14.18
CA ASN A 101 -12.12 -10.81 15.49
C ASN A 101 -11.27 -11.56 16.50
N ALA A 102 -10.55 -10.82 17.35
CA ALA A 102 -9.66 -11.41 18.34
C ALA A 102 -10.43 -11.89 19.58
N LYS A 103 -9.99 -12.97 20.20
CA LYS A 103 -10.57 -13.55 21.43
C LYS A 103 -10.58 -12.61 22.64
N ASP A 104 -9.81 -11.53 22.59
CA ASP A 104 -9.83 -10.48 23.61
C ASP A 104 -10.88 -9.38 23.36
N GLY A 105 -11.75 -9.58 22.36
CA GLY A 105 -12.84 -8.69 21.99
C GLY A 105 -12.46 -7.56 21.05
N ARG A 106 -11.20 -7.48 20.59
CA ARG A 106 -10.79 -6.50 19.57
C ARG A 106 -11.15 -6.98 18.18
N THR A 107 -11.55 -6.04 17.34
CA THR A 107 -11.77 -6.27 15.90
C THR A 107 -10.74 -5.44 15.11
N PHE A 108 -10.16 -6.04 14.07
CA PHE A 108 -9.24 -5.36 13.15
C PHE A 108 -9.80 -5.44 11.74
N ARG A 109 -9.98 -4.27 11.11
CA ARG A 109 -10.46 -4.11 9.74
C ARG A 109 -9.28 -3.90 8.82
N ILE A 110 -9.08 -4.84 7.93
CA ILE A 110 -7.92 -4.91 7.04
C ILE A 110 -8.34 -4.54 5.62
N ASP A 111 -7.59 -3.65 5.01
CA ASP A 111 -7.69 -3.26 3.60
C ASP A 111 -6.46 -3.82 2.87
N GLU A 112 -6.68 -4.67 1.88
CA GLU A 112 -5.64 -5.31 1.06
C GLU A 112 -5.21 -4.37 -0.07
N LYS A 113 -3.93 -4.11 -0.17
CA LYS A 113 -3.36 -3.26 -1.22
C LYS A 113 -2.23 -3.98 -1.94
N ALA A 114 -2.43 -4.31 -3.21
CA ALA A 114 -1.50 -5.10 -3.99
C ALA A 114 -0.89 -4.32 -5.16
N GLN A 115 0.38 -4.60 -5.46
CA GLN A 115 1.10 -4.03 -6.60
C GLN A 115 0.98 -4.94 -7.84
N LEU A 116 -0.24 -5.22 -8.30
CA LEU A 116 -0.52 -6.18 -9.39
C LEU A 116 0.14 -5.81 -10.72
N TYR A 117 0.30 -4.53 -11.04
CA TYR A 117 1.03 -4.10 -12.26
C TYR A 117 2.53 -4.34 -12.20
N TYR A 118 3.04 -4.73 -11.04
CA TYR A 118 4.46 -4.97 -10.79
C TYR A 118 4.72 -6.41 -10.35
N LEU A 119 4.00 -7.36 -10.96
CA LEU A 119 4.22 -8.80 -10.73
C LEU A 119 5.70 -9.14 -10.89
N ASN A 120 6.19 -10.05 -10.06
CA ASN A 120 7.57 -10.53 -10.05
C ASN A 120 8.63 -9.46 -9.76
N LYS A 121 8.21 -8.25 -9.36
CA LYS A 121 9.14 -7.17 -9.02
C LYS A 121 9.07 -6.89 -7.51
N ASP A 122 10.14 -7.19 -6.81
CA ASP A 122 10.28 -6.78 -5.42
C ASP A 122 10.59 -5.27 -5.37
N LEU A 123 9.54 -4.45 -5.62
CA LEU A 123 9.72 -3.01 -5.61
C LEU A 123 10.17 -2.53 -4.24
N PRO A 124 11.20 -1.64 -4.20
CA PRO A 124 11.72 -1.11 -2.93
C PRO A 124 10.80 -0.06 -2.28
N THR A 125 9.57 0.07 -2.77
CA THR A 125 8.61 1.11 -2.36
C THR A 125 7.19 0.59 -2.39
N PHE A 126 6.27 1.31 -1.69
CA PHE A 126 4.82 1.17 -1.83
C PHE A 126 4.16 2.53 -2.02
N ALA A 127 3.12 2.59 -2.85
CA ALA A 127 2.38 3.80 -3.17
C ALA A 127 1.09 3.86 -2.36
N PHE A 128 0.85 5.00 -1.70
CA PHE A 128 -0.35 5.27 -0.91
C PHE A 128 -1.10 6.43 -1.56
N GLU A 129 -2.33 6.19 -1.97
CA GLU A 129 -3.12 7.15 -2.71
C GLU A 129 -3.59 8.30 -1.82
N VAL A 130 -3.22 9.53 -2.23
CA VAL A 130 -3.58 10.78 -1.56
C VAL A 130 -4.82 11.41 -2.20
N GLU A 131 -4.85 11.44 -3.54
CA GLU A 131 -5.91 12.01 -4.35
C GLU A 131 -6.01 11.28 -5.69
N PHE A 132 -7.20 11.16 -6.23
CA PHE A 132 -7.44 10.65 -7.59
C PHE A 132 -8.56 11.45 -8.28
N LEU A 133 -8.75 11.26 -9.59
CA LEU A 133 -9.85 11.85 -10.33
C LEU A 133 -11.01 10.86 -10.41
N ARG A 134 -12.19 11.29 -9.95
CA ARG A 134 -13.43 10.56 -10.15
C ARG A 134 -14.30 11.35 -11.12
N HIS A 135 -14.44 10.86 -12.34
CA HIS A 135 -15.11 11.59 -13.43
C HIS A 135 -14.55 13.02 -13.63
N GLY A 136 -13.23 13.14 -13.59
CA GLY A 136 -12.52 14.41 -13.73
C GLY A 136 -12.53 15.31 -12.48
N ILE A 137 -13.15 14.89 -11.37
CA ILE A 137 -13.26 15.65 -10.12
C ILE A 137 -12.23 15.12 -9.11
N PRO A 138 -11.33 15.98 -8.57
CA PRO A 138 -10.42 15.58 -7.51
C PRO A 138 -11.16 15.00 -6.31
N THR A 139 -10.80 13.78 -5.92
CA THR A 139 -11.41 13.00 -4.84
C THR A 139 -10.31 12.53 -3.90
N THR A 140 -10.57 12.57 -2.60
CA THR A 140 -9.61 12.13 -1.58
C THR A 140 -9.32 10.63 -1.72
N GLY A 141 -8.04 10.28 -1.84
CA GLY A 141 -7.56 8.91 -1.93
C GLY A 141 -7.66 8.16 -0.59
N TRP A 142 -7.53 6.85 -0.65
CA TRP A 142 -7.79 5.95 0.48
C TRP A 142 -6.88 6.18 1.71
N LEU A 143 -5.66 6.70 1.53
CA LEU A 143 -4.79 7.03 2.66
C LEU A 143 -5.36 8.18 3.50
N CYS A 144 -5.84 9.23 2.84
CA CYS A 144 -6.28 10.49 3.48
C CYS A 144 -7.77 10.53 3.78
N ASN A 145 -8.55 9.58 3.28
CA ASN A 145 -9.99 9.55 3.48
C ASN A 145 -10.31 9.12 4.93
N LYS A 146 -10.98 10.02 5.66
CA LYS A 146 -11.38 9.84 7.07
C LYS A 146 -12.62 8.97 7.22
N ASP A 147 -13.39 8.81 6.15
CA ASP A 147 -14.63 8.01 6.17
C ASP A 147 -14.35 6.51 6.02
N LEU A 148 -13.11 6.13 5.67
CA LEU A 148 -12.70 4.73 5.61
C LEU A 148 -12.38 4.19 7.00
N GLU A 149 -12.96 3.05 7.30
CA GLU A 149 -12.87 2.38 8.60
C GLU A 149 -11.64 1.44 8.72
N THR A 150 -10.72 1.50 7.79
CA THR A 150 -9.50 0.69 7.76
C THR A 150 -8.63 0.94 8.99
N ASP A 151 -8.33 -0.12 9.74
CA ASP A 151 -7.37 -0.11 10.86
C ASP A 151 -5.96 -0.46 10.39
N LEU A 152 -5.86 -1.46 9.50
CA LEU A 152 -4.62 -2.04 9.02
C LEU A 152 -4.63 -2.13 7.49
N TYR A 153 -3.48 -1.91 6.88
CA TYR A 153 -3.21 -2.27 5.49
C TYR A 153 -2.41 -3.56 5.43
N LEU A 154 -2.83 -4.50 4.58
CA LEU A 154 -1.99 -5.58 4.12
C LEU A 154 -1.37 -5.14 2.78
N LEU A 155 -0.11 -4.74 2.82
CA LEU A 155 0.65 -4.33 1.64
C LEU A 155 1.24 -5.57 0.98
N ILE A 156 0.94 -5.78 -0.33
CA ILE A 156 1.23 -7.03 -1.01
C ILE A 156 2.12 -6.79 -2.24
N TRP A 157 3.27 -7.46 -2.29
CA TRP A 157 4.14 -7.59 -3.45
C TRP A 157 3.93 -8.99 -4.04
N PRO A 158 3.10 -9.15 -5.09
CA PRO A 158 2.76 -10.45 -5.63
C PRO A 158 3.80 -10.96 -6.64
N PHE A 159 3.98 -12.28 -6.65
CA PHE A 159 4.80 -13.01 -7.60
C PHE A 159 3.95 -14.11 -8.25
N ALA A 160 4.15 -14.30 -9.56
CA ALA A 160 3.36 -15.22 -10.34
C ALA A 160 4.19 -15.84 -11.47
N THR A 161 3.66 -16.88 -12.12
CA THR A 161 4.22 -17.45 -13.35
C THR A 161 4.08 -16.53 -14.56
N LYS A 162 3.21 -15.50 -14.46
CA LYS A 162 2.95 -14.48 -15.48
C LYS A 162 3.49 -13.13 -15.06
N ASP A 163 3.89 -12.31 -16.02
CA ASP A 163 4.41 -10.95 -15.79
C ASP A 163 3.35 -9.86 -15.95
N SER A 164 2.11 -10.23 -16.25
CA SER A 164 0.99 -9.31 -16.45
C SER A 164 -0.23 -9.76 -15.65
N PRO A 165 -0.99 -8.83 -15.05
CA PRO A 165 -2.24 -9.16 -14.37
C PRO A 165 -3.34 -9.63 -15.35
N LYS A 166 -3.18 -9.36 -16.64
CA LYS A 166 -4.17 -9.73 -17.66
C LYS A 166 -4.34 -11.24 -17.76
N GLY A 167 -5.54 -11.72 -17.44
CA GLY A 167 -5.87 -13.15 -17.50
C GLY A 167 -5.11 -14.02 -16.50
N ILE A 168 -4.59 -13.41 -15.42
CA ILE A 168 -4.00 -14.15 -14.31
C ILE A 168 -5.08 -14.96 -13.58
N LYS A 169 -4.70 -16.11 -13.04
CA LYS A 169 -5.55 -16.99 -12.24
C LYS A 169 -4.92 -17.24 -10.89
N THR A 170 -5.70 -17.72 -9.94
CA THR A 170 -5.27 -18.07 -8.59
C THR A 170 -4.01 -18.94 -8.59
N ASP A 171 -3.99 -20.00 -9.41
CA ASP A 171 -2.88 -20.94 -9.54
C ASP A 171 -1.62 -20.35 -10.21
N ASP A 172 -1.73 -19.18 -10.83
CA ASP A 172 -0.57 -18.50 -11.39
C ASP A 172 0.28 -17.83 -10.30
N PHE A 173 -0.31 -17.50 -9.13
CA PHE A 173 0.45 -16.88 -8.04
C PHE A 173 1.35 -17.91 -7.35
N THR A 174 2.62 -17.57 -7.25
CA THR A 174 3.64 -18.46 -6.65
C THR A 174 4.07 -17.98 -5.27
N LYS A 175 3.94 -16.68 -5.01
CA LYS A 175 4.32 -16.07 -3.74
C LYS A 175 3.64 -14.71 -3.57
N ALA A 176 3.29 -14.37 -2.33
CA ALA A 176 2.98 -13.00 -1.93
C ALA A 176 3.87 -12.59 -0.75
N ASP A 177 4.63 -11.51 -0.91
CA ASP A 177 5.32 -10.83 0.20
C ASP A 177 4.34 -9.83 0.80
N CYS A 178 3.86 -10.11 2.00
CA CYS A 178 2.78 -9.39 2.66
C CYS A 178 3.32 -8.66 3.89
N MET A 179 3.09 -7.35 3.97
CA MET A 179 3.49 -6.55 5.12
C MET A 179 2.25 -5.92 5.77
N LEU A 180 1.99 -6.28 7.02
CA LEU A 180 0.90 -5.71 7.82
C LEU A 180 1.38 -4.44 8.51
N VAL A 181 0.72 -3.32 8.24
CA VAL A 181 1.01 -2.01 8.84
C VAL A 181 -0.30 -1.35 9.30
N SER A 182 -0.29 -0.63 10.44
CA SER A 182 -1.48 0.14 10.81
C SER A 182 -1.56 1.45 10.02
N LYS A 183 -2.77 1.86 9.64
CA LYS A 183 -3.04 3.17 9.02
C LYS A 183 -2.48 4.30 9.88
N ALA A 184 -2.70 4.23 11.19
CA ALA A 184 -2.18 5.20 12.14
C ALA A 184 -0.64 5.28 12.13
N ALA A 185 0.08 4.14 12.05
CA ALA A 185 1.54 4.14 12.00
C ALA A 185 2.08 4.72 10.69
N VAL A 186 1.41 4.49 9.55
CA VAL A 186 1.77 5.11 8.27
C VAL A 186 1.60 6.63 8.34
N LEU A 187 0.46 7.10 8.84
CA LEU A 187 0.20 8.54 8.99
C LEU A 187 1.19 9.20 9.96
N HIS A 188 1.50 8.54 11.09
CA HIS A 188 2.48 9.05 12.05
C HIS A 188 3.91 9.09 11.46
N LEU A 189 4.29 8.09 10.66
CA LEU A 189 5.56 8.11 9.92
C LEU A 189 5.63 9.33 8.99
N LEU A 190 4.57 9.60 8.25
CA LEU A 190 4.49 10.75 7.33
C LEU A 190 4.54 12.07 8.11
N GLU A 191 3.79 12.19 9.21
CA GLU A 191 3.77 13.38 10.07
C GLU A 191 5.15 13.68 10.68
N ALA A 192 5.90 12.65 11.09
CA ALA A 192 7.27 12.80 11.56
C ALA A 192 8.23 13.42 10.52
N HIS A 193 7.85 13.37 9.23
CA HIS A 193 8.54 14.02 8.11
C HIS A 193 7.86 15.33 7.66
N GLY A 194 6.92 15.87 8.46
CA GLY A 194 6.20 17.11 8.18
C GLY A 194 5.07 16.95 7.13
N LEU A 195 4.66 15.71 6.85
CA LEU A 195 3.63 15.37 5.86
C LEU A 195 2.33 14.98 6.59
N THR A 196 1.66 15.96 7.19
CA THR A 196 0.31 15.76 7.76
C THR A 196 -0.70 15.48 6.65
N VAL A 197 -1.88 14.96 6.99
CA VAL A 197 -2.96 14.70 6.00
C VAL A 197 -3.32 15.99 5.26
N GLU A 198 -3.43 17.12 5.97
CA GLU A 198 -3.72 18.43 5.38
C GLU A 198 -2.63 18.84 4.38
N ARG A 199 -1.37 18.64 4.73
CA ARG A 199 -0.23 18.94 3.87
C ARG A 199 -0.22 18.04 2.64
N LEU A 200 -0.46 16.73 2.78
CA LEU A 200 -0.55 15.79 1.65
C LEU A 200 -1.62 16.21 0.65
N LEU A 201 -2.82 16.59 1.13
CA LEU A 201 -3.92 17.04 0.27
C LEU A 201 -3.61 18.39 -0.39
N GLN A 202 -2.96 19.32 0.33
CA GLN A 202 -2.53 20.60 -0.22
C GLN A 202 -1.47 20.41 -1.32
N ASP A 203 -0.47 19.55 -1.08
CA ASP A 203 0.58 19.25 -2.04
C ASP A 203 0.01 18.54 -3.28
N ALA A 204 -0.93 17.60 -3.12
CA ALA A 204 -1.61 16.94 -4.23
C ALA A 204 -2.36 17.96 -5.12
N LYS A 205 -3.11 18.88 -4.51
CA LYS A 205 -3.79 19.96 -5.23
C LYS A 205 -2.80 20.84 -6.00
N GLN A 206 -1.65 21.16 -5.41
CA GLN A 206 -0.61 21.97 -6.05
C GLN A 206 0.05 21.22 -7.21
N ILE A 207 0.39 19.92 -7.02
CA ILE A 207 0.94 19.04 -8.04
C ILE A 207 0.00 19.00 -9.26
N ARG A 208 -1.29 18.81 -9.03
CA ARG A 208 -2.30 18.77 -10.11
C ARG A 208 -2.42 20.12 -10.83
N LYS A 209 -2.44 21.22 -10.07
CA LYS A 209 -2.49 22.58 -10.63
C LYS A 209 -1.28 22.89 -11.52
N GLU A 210 -0.11 22.43 -11.13
CA GLU A 210 1.16 22.63 -11.85
C GLU A 210 1.34 21.63 -13.01
N GLY A 211 0.45 20.64 -13.14
CA GLY A 211 0.56 19.59 -14.16
C GLY A 211 1.80 18.70 -14.00
N LYS A 212 2.34 18.61 -12.79
CA LYS A 212 3.49 17.75 -12.52
C LYS A 212 3.08 16.29 -12.56
N ILE A 213 3.88 15.46 -13.22
CA ILE A 213 3.67 14.02 -13.39
C ILE A 213 4.92 13.24 -12.96
N TYR A 214 4.72 11.93 -12.73
CA TYR A 214 5.76 10.98 -12.33
C TYR A 214 6.36 11.30 -10.95
N LYS A 215 7.64 11.02 -10.79
CA LYS A 215 8.32 11.14 -9.50
C LYS A 215 8.63 12.60 -9.15
N ILE A 216 8.06 13.07 -8.04
CA ILE A 216 8.23 14.42 -7.52
C ILE A 216 8.89 14.32 -6.14
N PRO A 217 10.18 14.69 -6.01
CA PRO A 217 10.88 14.62 -4.74
C PRO A 217 10.34 15.64 -3.73
N ILE A 218 10.35 15.27 -2.45
CA ILE A 218 10.01 16.17 -1.35
C ILE A 218 11.32 16.72 -0.76
N PRO A 219 11.54 18.02 -0.79
CA PRO A 219 12.78 18.62 -0.28
C PRO A 219 13.06 18.23 1.16
N GLY A 220 14.30 17.78 1.43
CA GLY A 220 14.74 17.41 2.79
C GLY A 220 14.22 16.05 3.28
N VAL A 221 13.40 15.33 2.52
CA VAL A 221 12.85 14.03 2.91
C VAL A 221 13.44 12.91 2.06
N SER A 222 14.05 11.91 2.70
CA SER A 222 14.62 10.74 2.03
C SER A 222 13.72 9.52 2.17
N GLY A 223 13.54 8.77 1.08
CA GLY A 223 12.74 7.54 1.07
C GLY A 223 11.23 7.76 0.98
N ILE A 224 10.79 9.03 0.83
CA ILE A 224 9.40 9.41 0.59
C ILE A 224 9.37 10.44 -0.54
N TYR A 225 8.42 10.29 -1.49
CA TYR A 225 8.24 11.22 -2.60
C TYR A 225 6.79 11.13 -3.11
N TYR A 226 6.35 12.11 -3.89
CA TYR A 226 5.08 11.99 -4.60
C TYR A 226 5.29 11.32 -5.96
N PHE A 227 4.27 10.59 -6.40
CA PHE A 227 4.15 10.07 -7.76
C PHE A 227 2.77 10.42 -8.29
N ALA A 228 2.73 11.22 -9.33
CA ALA A 228 1.50 11.62 -10.00
C ALA A 228 1.39 10.91 -11.35
N SER A 229 0.30 10.23 -11.60
CA SER A 229 0.01 9.61 -12.88
C SER A 229 -0.41 10.67 -13.90
N ASP A 230 -0.06 10.43 -15.17
CA ASP A 230 -0.40 11.33 -16.27
C ASP A 230 -1.92 11.28 -16.54
N PRO A 231 -2.66 12.39 -16.41
CA PRO A 231 -4.11 12.42 -16.64
C PRO A 231 -4.50 12.19 -18.11
N HIS A 232 -3.56 12.30 -19.05
CA HIS A 232 -3.79 11.96 -20.46
C HIS A 232 -3.69 10.45 -20.72
N GLN A 233 -3.10 9.68 -19.79
CA GLN A 233 -2.93 8.23 -19.92
C GLN A 233 -3.86 7.45 -18.99
N TYR A 234 -4.28 8.05 -17.87
CA TYR A 234 -5.06 7.38 -16.82
C TYR A 234 -6.27 8.24 -16.45
N GLU A 235 -7.46 7.68 -16.54
CA GLU A 235 -8.71 8.38 -16.21
C GLU A 235 -8.72 8.86 -14.74
N GLU A 236 -8.30 7.99 -13.82
CA GLU A 236 -8.27 8.31 -12.39
C GLU A 236 -7.04 9.13 -12.00
N ALA A 237 -5.97 9.10 -12.80
CA ALA A 237 -4.74 9.87 -12.63
C ALA A 237 -4.35 10.10 -11.16
N PRO A 238 -4.10 9.03 -10.37
CA PRO A 238 -3.86 9.16 -8.95
C PRO A 238 -2.58 9.93 -8.65
N ILE A 239 -2.61 10.66 -7.54
CA ILE A 239 -1.44 11.24 -6.89
C ILE A 239 -1.19 10.44 -5.62
N ASN A 240 -0.04 9.79 -5.56
CA ASN A 240 0.37 8.94 -4.46
C ASN A 240 1.51 9.57 -3.67
N VAL A 241 1.53 9.35 -2.36
CA VAL A 241 2.78 9.42 -1.59
C VAL A 241 3.41 8.03 -1.59
N VAL A 242 4.65 7.95 -2.05
CA VAL A 242 5.39 6.70 -2.19
C VAL A 242 6.41 6.60 -1.07
N ILE A 243 6.35 5.50 -0.31
CA ILE A 243 7.20 5.26 0.86
C ILE A 243 8.12 4.09 0.57
N SER A 244 9.41 4.23 0.92
CA SER A 244 10.36 3.13 0.75
C SER A 244 10.02 1.95 1.66
N LYS A 245 10.18 0.73 1.14
CA LYS A 245 9.99 -0.54 1.88
C LYS A 245 10.84 -0.55 3.17
N ARG A 246 12.04 0.06 3.12
CA ARG A 246 12.90 0.21 4.29
C ARG A 246 12.22 1.00 5.43
N LEU A 247 11.55 2.11 5.13
CA LEU A 247 10.82 2.89 6.14
C LEU A 247 9.60 2.13 6.66
N LEU A 248 8.86 1.45 5.77
CA LEU A 248 7.73 0.61 6.14
C LEU A 248 8.14 -0.54 7.06
N MET A 249 9.32 -1.14 6.85
CA MET A 249 9.87 -2.18 7.73
C MET A 249 10.07 -1.71 9.18
N HIS A 250 10.29 -0.42 9.42
CA HIS A 250 10.40 0.12 10.79
C HIS A 250 9.06 0.28 11.51
N ILE A 251 7.95 0.37 10.77
CA ILE A 251 6.60 0.53 11.32
C ILE A 251 5.73 -0.71 11.13
N LYS A 252 6.25 -1.76 10.50
CA LYS A 252 5.50 -2.99 10.28
C LYS A 252 5.07 -3.63 11.60
N GLN A 253 3.89 -4.16 11.64
CA GLN A 253 3.45 -5.04 12.71
C GLN A 253 3.99 -6.46 12.49
N ARG A 254 3.86 -6.95 11.24
CA ARG A 254 4.32 -8.26 10.80
C ARG A 254 4.65 -8.23 9.31
N ARG A 255 5.47 -9.17 8.89
CA ARG A 255 5.68 -9.50 7.48
C ARG A 255 5.50 -11.01 7.31
N TYR A 256 4.86 -11.37 6.23
CA TYR A 256 4.61 -12.77 5.88
C TYR A 256 5.08 -13.04 4.47
N ILE A 257 5.70 -14.18 4.27
CA ILE A 257 5.95 -14.74 2.95
C ILE A 257 4.96 -15.89 2.77
N VAL A 258 4.01 -15.69 1.88
CA VAL A 258 2.92 -16.63 1.60
C VAL A 258 3.24 -17.35 0.31
N THR A 259 3.24 -18.67 0.33
CA THR A 259 3.36 -19.54 -0.85
C THR A 259 2.26 -20.62 -0.77
N PRO A 260 1.99 -21.37 -1.86
CA PRO A 260 1.05 -22.50 -1.82
C PRO A 260 1.40 -23.57 -0.78
N GLU A 261 2.67 -23.66 -0.38
CA GLU A 261 3.13 -24.71 0.54
C GLU A 261 3.19 -24.26 2.00
N LYS A 262 3.36 -22.96 2.24
CA LYS A 262 3.59 -22.46 3.61
C LYS A 262 3.41 -20.95 3.76
N VAL A 263 3.19 -20.55 5.01
CA VAL A 263 3.29 -19.16 5.47
C VAL A 263 4.49 -19.02 6.40
N GLU A 264 5.45 -18.19 6.03
CA GLU A 264 6.59 -17.81 6.88
C GLU A 264 6.33 -16.43 7.48
N MET A 265 6.57 -16.28 8.79
CA MET A 265 6.39 -15.01 9.51
C MET A 265 7.76 -14.45 9.92
N GLU A 266 8.02 -13.17 9.57
CA GLU A 266 9.25 -12.42 9.91
C GLU A 266 9.01 -11.29 10.94
#